data_763fc5a194022c5c2cc817a01aa78edf
#
_entry.id   763fc5a194022c5c2cc817a01aa78edf
#
_cell.length_a   1.000
_cell.length_b   1.000
_cell.length_c   1.000
_cell.angle_alpha   90.00
_cell.angle_beta   90.00
_cell.angle_gamma   90.00
#
_symmetry.space_group_name_H-M   'P 1'
#
loop_
_entity.id
_entity.type
_entity.pdbx_description
1 polymer ?
#
loop_
_entity_poly.entity_id
_entity_poly.type
_entity_poly.pdbx_seq_one_letter_code
_entity_poly.pdbx_strand_id
1 'polypeptide(L)'
;MNETLLWQVRHFVYSHFAETTNPPSVNETAAHFNISAGEAGELYKELHNRHAFFLEPDQLAIRMANPFSGIPTDFKVHANGKTYFANCAWDMLGIPAALHCDAIIDAVCTESNETVRLEIKGGQITKSRSEANWTNYQSTNSQSTDSQLLIHFPLPFARWYDNLVFT
;
A
#
# COMPACT_ATOMS: atom_id res chain seq x y z
N MET A 1 4.61 9.96 -27.32
CA MET A 1 4.15 10.21 -25.94
C MET A 1 5.12 11.16 -25.24
N ASN A 2 4.64 12.12 -24.48
CA ASN A 2 5.48 13.06 -23.74
C ASN A 2 5.97 12.42 -22.42
N GLU A 3 7.26 12.07 -22.34
CA GLU A 3 7.88 11.43 -21.16
C GLU A 3 7.75 12.28 -19.88
N THR A 4 7.92 13.61 -20.01
CA THR A 4 7.79 14.50 -18.85
C THR A 4 6.37 14.44 -18.27
N LEU A 5 5.36 14.53 -19.12
CA LEU A 5 3.96 14.44 -18.70
C LEU A 5 3.64 13.06 -18.09
N LEU A 6 4.19 11.99 -18.65
CA LEU A 6 4.01 10.63 -18.12
C LEU A 6 4.43 10.54 -16.65
N TRP A 7 5.62 11.04 -16.32
CA TRP A 7 6.14 11.01 -14.95
C TRP A 7 5.46 12.03 -14.03
N GLN A 8 4.97 13.14 -14.57
CA GLN A 8 4.11 14.08 -13.82
C GLN A 8 2.78 13.43 -13.44
N VAL A 9 2.15 12.67 -14.34
CA VAL A 9 0.93 11.91 -14.04
C VAL A 9 1.20 10.87 -12.95
N ARG A 10 2.31 10.13 -13.02
CA ARG A 10 2.69 9.21 -11.94
C ARG A 10 2.79 9.96 -10.61
N HIS A 11 3.52 11.07 -10.56
CA HIS A 11 3.67 11.86 -9.34
C HIS A 11 2.31 12.33 -8.80
N PHE A 12 1.44 12.82 -9.68
CA PHE A 12 0.08 13.24 -9.31
C PHE A 12 -0.72 12.09 -8.68
N VAL A 13 -0.69 10.88 -9.26
CA VAL A 13 -1.37 9.70 -8.71
C VAL A 13 -0.91 9.41 -7.28
N TYR A 14 0.40 9.41 -7.03
CA TYR A 14 0.94 9.15 -5.69
C TYR A 14 0.60 10.25 -4.69
N SER A 15 0.67 11.52 -5.09
CA SER A 15 0.28 12.67 -4.26
C SER A 15 -1.20 12.61 -3.91
N HIS A 16 -2.05 12.26 -4.89
CA HIS A 16 -3.49 12.10 -4.69
C HIS A 16 -3.81 10.98 -3.68
N PHE A 17 -3.14 9.83 -3.77
CA PHE A 17 -3.26 8.78 -2.76
C PHE A 17 -2.88 9.27 -1.37
N ALA A 18 -1.74 9.96 -1.23
CA ALA A 18 -1.27 10.48 0.05
C ALA A 18 -2.26 11.49 0.65
N GLU A 19 -2.92 12.29 -0.20
CA GLU A 19 -3.86 13.32 0.23
C GLU A 19 -5.27 12.80 0.48
N THR A 20 -5.77 11.87 -0.34
CA THR A 20 -7.19 11.45 -0.35
C THR A 20 -7.41 10.01 0.10
N THR A 21 -6.36 9.19 0.21
CA THR A 21 -6.38 7.74 0.44
C THR A 21 -6.92 6.91 -0.72
N ASN A 22 -7.32 7.55 -1.82
CA ASN A 22 -7.91 6.91 -2.99
C ASN A 22 -7.12 7.27 -4.25
N PRO A 23 -7.15 6.44 -5.30
CA PRO A 23 -6.58 6.80 -6.60
C PRO A 23 -7.42 7.88 -7.29
N PRO A 24 -6.79 8.76 -8.08
CA PRO A 24 -7.54 9.64 -8.96
C PRO A 24 -8.14 8.83 -10.12
N SER A 25 -9.31 9.24 -10.58
CA SER A 25 -9.89 8.75 -11.83
C SER A 25 -9.16 9.34 -13.04
N VAL A 26 -9.37 8.72 -14.20
CA VAL A 26 -8.91 9.27 -15.50
C VAL A 26 -9.42 10.70 -15.72
N ASN A 27 -10.69 10.97 -15.34
CA ASN A 27 -11.28 12.30 -15.53
C ASN A 27 -10.65 13.35 -14.60
N GLU A 28 -10.36 13.02 -13.35
CA GLU A 28 -9.66 13.92 -12.41
C GLU A 28 -8.24 14.21 -12.91
N THR A 29 -7.55 13.19 -13.42
CA THR A 29 -6.22 13.34 -14.01
C THR A 29 -6.27 14.21 -15.27
N ALA A 30 -7.23 13.98 -16.17
CA ALA A 30 -7.44 14.79 -17.37
C ALA A 30 -7.70 16.26 -17.02
N ALA A 31 -8.56 16.52 -16.04
CA ALA A 31 -8.85 17.87 -15.56
C ALA A 31 -7.60 18.54 -14.93
N HIS A 32 -6.83 17.81 -14.12
CA HIS A 32 -5.63 18.35 -13.46
C HIS A 32 -4.56 18.81 -14.46
N PHE A 33 -4.35 18.04 -15.53
CA PHE A 33 -3.34 18.34 -16.55
C PHE A 33 -3.88 19.12 -17.77
N ASN A 34 -5.17 19.44 -17.79
CA ASN A 34 -5.85 20.08 -18.91
C ASN A 34 -5.64 19.33 -20.25
N ILE A 35 -5.80 18.03 -20.23
CA ILE A 35 -5.73 17.10 -21.35
C ILE A 35 -7.08 16.38 -21.54
N SER A 36 -7.25 15.67 -22.64
CA SER A 36 -8.44 14.86 -22.86
C SER A 36 -8.44 13.60 -21.97
N ALA A 37 -9.63 13.07 -21.65
CA ALA A 37 -9.75 11.79 -20.95
C ALA A 37 -9.10 10.63 -21.73
N GLY A 38 -9.12 10.69 -23.07
CA GLY A 38 -8.43 9.73 -23.94
C GLY A 38 -6.92 9.75 -23.73
N GLU A 39 -6.31 10.94 -23.71
CA GLU A 39 -4.86 11.09 -23.46
C GLU A 39 -4.48 10.63 -22.06
N ALA A 40 -5.26 10.99 -21.04
CA ALA A 40 -5.03 10.52 -19.67
C ALA A 40 -5.13 8.99 -19.59
N GLY A 41 -6.09 8.37 -20.29
CA GLY A 41 -6.22 6.92 -20.37
C GLY A 41 -5.02 6.24 -21.02
N GLU A 42 -4.47 6.81 -22.10
CA GLU A 42 -3.26 6.27 -22.75
C GLU A 42 -2.02 6.41 -21.84
N LEU A 43 -1.90 7.50 -21.07
CA LEU A 43 -0.85 7.66 -20.08
C LEU A 43 -0.98 6.62 -18.94
N TYR A 44 -2.20 6.30 -18.52
CA TYR A 44 -2.45 5.26 -17.52
C TYR A 44 -2.03 3.88 -18.02
N LYS A 45 -2.39 3.52 -19.26
CA LYS A 45 -1.97 2.25 -19.88
C LYS A 45 -0.44 2.15 -19.97
N GLU A 46 0.22 3.24 -20.36
CA GLU A 46 1.68 3.26 -20.46
C GLU A 46 2.35 3.12 -19.09
N LEU A 47 1.85 3.81 -18.06
CA LEU A 47 2.36 3.66 -16.68
C LEU A 47 2.13 2.25 -16.15
N HIS A 48 0.98 1.63 -16.47
CA HIS A 48 0.72 0.22 -16.18
C HIS A 48 1.73 -0.71 -16.86
N ASN A 49 1.96 -0.52 -18.17
CA ASN A 49 2.92 -1.32 -18.92
C ASN A 49 4.36 -1.20 -18.41
N ARG A 50 4.70 -0.05 -17.82
CA ARG A 50 6.00 0.20 -17.16
C ARG A 50 6.06 -0.22 -15.70
N HIS A 51 5.02 -0.87 -15.19
CA HIS A 51 4.90 -1.26 -13.78
C HIS A 51 5.04 -0.10 -12.79
N ALA A 52 4.69 1.11 -13.21
CA ALA A 52 4.70 2.29 -12.34
C ALA A 52 3.49 2.36 -11.39
N PHE A 53 2.39 1.77 -11.81
CA PHE A 53 1.22 1.35 -11.04
C PHE A 53 0.44 0.29 -11.83
N PHE A 54 -0.62 -0.26 -11.27
CA PHE A 54 -1.40 -1.33 -11.89
C PHE A 54 -2.88 -0.95 -11.98
N LEU A 55 -3.48 -1.22 -13.14
CA LEU A 55 -4.89 -1.03 -13.39
C LEU A 55 -5.68 -2.29 -13.04
N GLU A 56 -6.97 -2.13 -12.75
CA GLU A 56 -7.92 -3.24 -12.73
C GLU A 56 -8.05 -3.87 -14.12
N PRO A 57 -8.25 -5.18 -14.22
CA PRO A 57 -8.46 -5.84 -15.51
C PRO A 57 -9.57 -5.15 -16.32
N ASP A 58 -9.28 -4.88 -17.57
CA ASP A 58 -10.23 -4.29 -18.55
C ASP A 58 -10.80 -2.92 -18.16
N GLN A 59 -10.17 -2.22 -17.21
CA GLN A 59 -10.60 -0.91 -16.73
C GLN A 59 -9.42 0.07 -16.66
N LEU A 60 -9.74 1.38 -16.66
CA LEU A 60 -8.76 2.44 -16.40
C LEU A 60 -8.78 2.90 -14.93
N ALA A 61 -9.25 2.05 -14.03
CA ALA A 61 -9.21 2.28 -12.59
C ALA A 61 -7.88 1.75 -12.01
N ILE A 62 -7.21 2.54 -11.19
CA ILE A 62 -5.95 2.12 -10.56
C ILE A 62 -6.26 1.14 -9.44
N ARG A 63 -5.80 -0.11 -9.60
CA ARG A 63 -5.88 -1.17 -8.59
C ARG A 63 -4.83 -0.98 -7.50
N MET A 64 -3.62 -0.62 -7.90
CA MET A 64 -2.48 -0.54 -7.00
C MET A 64 -1.46 0.47 -7.51
N ALA A 65 -0.98 1.33 -6.63
CA ALA A 65 0.21 2.17 -6.82
C ALA A 65 1.10 1.98 -5.58
N ASN A 66 2.02 1.01 -5.65
CA ASN A 66 2.83 0.59 -4.49
C ASN A 66 3.39 1.77 -3.70
N PRO A 67 3.16 1.84 -2.38
CA PRO A 67 2.58 0.80 -1.51
C PRO A 67 1.05 0.88 -1.32
N PHE A 68 0.35 1.78 -2.02
CA PHE A 68 -1.09 2.01 -1.84
C PHE A 68 -1.95 1.04 -2.66
N SER A 69 -3.03 0.54 -2.05
CA SER A 69 -4.09 -0.17 -2.74
C SER A 69 -5.22 0.78 -3.11
N GLY A 70 -5.72 0.71 -4.34
CA GLY A 70 -6.89 1.45 -4.81
C GLY A 70 -8.23 0.85 -4.35
N ILE A 71 -8.20 -0.31 -3.70
CA ILE A 71 -9.39 -0.98 -3.14
C ILE A 71 -9.14 -1.34 -1.67
N PRO A 72 -10.19 -1.53 -0.86
CA PRO A 72 -10.08 -2.04 0.50
C PRO A 72 -9.39 -3.40 0.55
N THR A 73 -8.51 -3.58 1.54
CA THR A 73 -7.80 -4.83 1.84
C THR A 73 -7.78 -5.05 3.35
N ASP A 74 -7.31 -6.22 3.76
CA ASP A 74 -7.10 -6.55 5.18
C ASP A 74 -5.82 -5.93 5.78
N PHE A 75 -5.11 -5.11 5.02
CA PHE A 75 -3.93 -4.37 5.45
C PHE A 75 -4.24 -2.88 5.56
N LYS A 76 -4.66 -2.44 6.76
CA LYS A 76 -5.05 -1.05 7.02
C LYS A 76 -3.92 -0.30 7.72
N VAL A 77 -3.61 0.89 7.21
CA VAL A 77 -2.57 1.77 7.76
C VAL A 77 -3.21 3.09 8.19
N HIS A 78 -3.22 3.35 9.49
CA HIS A 78 -3.72 4.59 10.08
C HIS A 78 -2.55 5.54 10.28
N ALA A 79 -2.51 6.60 9.48
CA ALA A 79 -1.45 7.60 9.48
C ALA A 79 -2.01 8.99 9.14
N ASN A 80 -1.48 10.04 9.78
CA ASN A 80 -1.88 11.43 9.55
C ASN A 80 -3.40 11.68 9.63
N GLY A 81 -4.10 10.97 10.53
CA GLY A 81 -5.55 11.08 10.71
C GLY A 81 -6.39 10.44 9.60
N LYS A 82 -5.78 9.64 8.72
CA LYS A 82 -6.39 8.96 7.59
C LYS A 82 -6.18 7.45 7.68
N THR A 83 -6.97 6.69 6.92
CA THR A 83 -6.80 5.25 6.75
C THR A 83 -6.47 4.94 5.30
N TYR A 84 -5.33 4.34 5.08
CA TYR A 84 -4.89 3.84 3.78
C TYR A 84 -5.04 2.32 3.75
N PHE A 85 -5.20 1.77 2.54
CA PHE A 85 -5.12 0.35 2.31
C PHE A 85 -3.79 0.02 1.62
N ALA A 86 -3.11 -1.02 2.11
CA ALA A 86 -1.93 -1.57 1.47
C ALA A 86 -2.32 -2.82 0.66
N ASN A 87 -1.55 -3.14 -0.39
CA ASN A 87 -1.87 -4.30 -1.21
C ASN A 87 -1.44 -5.63 -0.56
N CYS A 88 -0.39 -5.60 0.26
CA CYS A 88 0.14 -6.77 0.96
C CYS A 88 0.83 -6.38 2.28
N ALA A 89 1.30 -7.39 3.02
CA ALA A 89 2.00 -7.21 4.28
C ALA A 89 3.30 -6.39 4.15
N TRP A 90 4.01 -6.44 3.02
CA TRP A 90 5.18 -5.60 2.77
C TRP A 90 4.79 -4.14 2.54
N ASP A 91 3.75 -3.93 1.74
CA ASP A 91 3.27 -2.58 1.40
C ASP A 91 2.71 -1.84 2.62
N MET A 92 2.13 -2.54 3.62
CA MET A 92 1.67 -1.89 4.84
C MET A 92 2.79 -1.20 5.63
N LEU A 93 4.03 -1.70 5.54
CA LEU A 93 5.21 -1.04 6.10
C LEU A 93 5.73 0.07 5.17
N GLY A 94 5.50 -0.08 3.87
CA GLY A 94 5.89 0.89 2.85
C GLY A 94 5.14 2.23 2.95
N ILE A 95 3.86 2.21 3.38
CA ILE A 95 3.05 3.43 3.47
C ILE A 95 3.62 4.44 4.47
N PRO A 96 3.87 4.12 5.77
CA PRO A 96 4.45 5.08 6.69
C PRO A 96 5.87 5.51 6.30
N ALA A 97 6.64 4.62 5.67
CA ALA A 97 7.96 4.95 5.14
C ALA A 97 7.85 5.99 3.99
N ALA A 98 6.92 5.81 3.05
CA ALA A 98 6.71 6.74 1.95
C ALA A 98 6.14 8.10 2.41
N LEU A 99 5.30 8.09 3.44
CA LEU A 99 4.70 9.30 4.02
C LEU A 99 5.59 9.99 5.07
N HIS A 100 6.73 9.38 5.43
CA HIS A 100 7.64 9.87 6.50
C HIS A 100 6.92 10.19 7.80
N CYS A 101 6.04 9.29 8.26
CA CYS A 101 5.21 9.54 9.46
C CYS A 101 5.05 8.30 10.33
N ASP A 102 4.63 8.53 11.57
CA ASP A 102 4.20 7.47 12.48
C ASP A 102 2.87 6.88 12.01
N ALA A 103 2.65 5.59 12.33
CA ALA A 103 1.45 4.90 11.92
C ALA A 103 1.05 3.78 12.90
N ILE A 104 -0.22 3.42 12.84
CA ILE A 104 -0.77 2.18 13.39
C ILE A 104 -1.22 1.34 12.22
N ILE A 105 -0.83 0.08 12.20
CA ILE A 105 -1.19 -0.88 11.17
C ILE A 105 -2.08 -1.94 11.79
N ASP A 106 -3.25 -2.18 11.21
CA ASP A 106 -4.14 -3.28 11.54
C ASP A 106 -4.22 -4.20 10.30
N ALA A 107 -3.81 -5.45 10.48
CA ALA A 107 -3.78 -6.45 9.41
C ALA A 107 -4.39 -7.77 9.89
N VAL A 108 -4.81 -8.60 8.95
CA VAL A 108 -5.23 -9.97 9.20
C VAL A 108 -4.26 -10.90 8.50
N CYS A 109 -3.71 -11.87 9.23
CA CYS A 109 -2.88 -12.92 8.65
C CYS A 109 -3.73 -13.84 7.80
N THR A 110 -3.42 -13.96 6.53
CA THR A 110 -4.21 -14.78 5.58
C THR A 110 -4.09 -16.28 5.84
N GLU A 111 -3.03 -16.73 6.50
CA GLU A 111 -2.83 -18.13 6.86
C GLU A 111 -3.61 -18.52 8.12
N SER A 112 -3.50 -17.72 9.20
CA SER A 112 -4.08 -18.04 10.50
C SER A 112 -5.40 -17.33 10.81
N ASN A 113 -5.80 -16.32 10.01
CA ASN A 113 -6.87 -15.37 10.30
C ASN A 113 -6.68 -14.57 11.60
N GLU A 114 -5.50 -14.57 12.16
CA GLU A 114 -5.18 -13.77 13.35
C GLU A 114 -5.05 -12.29 12.99
N THR A 115 -5.58 -11.44 13.85
CA THR A 115 -5.37 -9.99 13.76
C THR A 115 -3.96 -9.65 14.21
N VAL A 116 -3.27 -8.85 13.43
CA VAL A 116 -1.93 -8.32 13.71
C VAL A 116 -2.02 -6.81 13.83
N ARG A 117 -1.49 -6.26 14.92
CA ARG A 117 -1.38 -4.82 15.09
C ARG A 117 0.06 -4.41 15.29
N LEU A 118 0.52 -3.43 14.51
CA LEU A 118 1.86 -2.86 14.60
C LEU A 118 1.77 -1.36 14.92
N GLU A 119 2.74 -0.86 15.67
CA GLU A 119 2.95 0.57 15.91
C GLU A 119 4.29 0.98 15.32
N ILE A 120 4.26 1.94 14.40
CA ILE A 120 5.45 2.53 13.77
C ILE A 120 5.69 3.89 14.39
N LYS A 121 6.89 4.11 14.94
CA LYS A 121 7.35 5.40 15.46
C LYS A 121 8.78 5.69 15.03
N GLY A 122 9.01 6.88 14.51
CA GLY A 122 10.32 7.29 14.04
C GLY A 122 10.91 6.34 12.98
N GLY A 123 10.05 5.72 12.15
CA GLY A 123 10.46 4.77 11.12
C GLY A 123 10.80 3.36 11.63
N GLN A 124 10.50 3.05 12.89
CA GLN A 124 10.76 1.74 13.49
C GLN A 124 9.49 1.10 14.04
N ILE A 125 9.41 -0.22 14.01
CA ILE A 125 8.35 -0.96 14.67
C ILE A 125 8.63 -0.91 16.18
N THR A 126 7.75 -0.24 16.94
CA THR A 126 7.90 -0.09 18.39
C THR A 126 7.06 -1.09 19.18
N LYS A 127 5.97 -1.58 18.58
CA LYS A 127 5.10 -2.60 19.15
C LYS A 127 4.53 -3.49 18.06
N SER A 128 4.45 -4.78 18.35
CA SER A 128 3.73 -5.76 17.55
C SER A 128 2.86 -6.62 18.46
N ARG A 129 1.62 -6.91 18.05
CA ARG A 129 0.68 -7.78 18.77
C ARG A 129 -0.09 -8.64 17.78
N SER A 130 -0.24 -9.93 18.10
CA SER A 130 -1.26 -10.79 17.53
C SER A 130 -2.30 -11.12 18.60
N GLU A 131 -3.54 -11.45 18.21
CA GLU A 131 -4.62 -11.82 19.17
C GLU A 131 -4.22 -12.99 20.10
N ALA A 132 -3.43 -13.91 19.60
CA ALA A 132 -2.93 -15.03 20.40
C ALA A 132 -2.06 -14.62 21.60
N ASN A 133 -1.51 -13.40 21.63
CA ASN A 133 -0.59 -12.88 22.63
C ASN A 133 -1.08 -11.63 23.37
N TRP A 134 -2.39 -11.44 23.53
CA TRP A 134 -2.95 -10.27 24.23
C TRP A 134 -2.69 -10.22 25.74
N THR A 135 -2.08 -11.24 26.33
CA THR A 135 -1.78 -11.31 27.77
C THR A 135 -0.38 -10.79 28.07
N ASN A 136 -0.32 -9.55 28.60
CA ASN A 136 0.78 -9.01 29.42
C ASN A 136 2.16 -8.81 28.75
N TYR A 137 2.33 -7.77 27.91
CA TYR A 137 3.64 -7.17 27.74
C TYR A 137 3.90 -6.14 28.88
N GLN A 138 4.33 -6.61 30.04
CA GLN A 138 5.10 -5.81 30.99
C GLN A 138 6.58 -6.08 30.69
N SER A 139 7.34 -5.01 30.47
CA SER A 139 8.77 -5.06 30.27
C SER A 139 9.46 -5.65 31.52
N THR A 140 9.72 -6.92 31.49
CA THR A 140 10.69 -7.55 32.38
C THR A 140 11.69 -8.27 31.50
N ASN A 141 12.99 -7.97 31.77
CA ASN A 141 14.15 -8.69 31.25
C ASN A 141 14.01 -10.20 31.50
N SER A 142 13.42 -10.92 30.57
CA SER A 142 13.48 -12.37 30.52
C SER A 142 13.30 -12.81 29.08
N GLN A 143 14.17 -13.70 28.67
CA GLN A 143 14.15 -14.38 27.36
C GLN A 143 12.77 -15.01 27.11
N SER A 144 11.82 -14.20 26.59
CA SER A 144 10.58 -14.71 26.07
C SER A 144 10.89 -15.23 24.67
N THR A 145 10.39 -16.40 24.34
CA THR A 145 10.27 -16.88 22.97
C THR A 145 9.36 -15.90 22.25
N ASP A 146 9.92 -14.79 21.76
CA ASP A 146 9.23 -13.84 20.91
C ASP A 146 8.75 -14.60 19.68
N SER A 147 7.45 -14.76 19.56
CA SER A 147 6.86 -15.18 18.31
C SER A 147 7.23 -14.12 17.28
N GLN A 148 8.22 -14.41 16.46
CA GLN A 148 8.67 -13.51 15.41
C GLN A 148 7.54 -13.35 14.41
N LEU A 149 7.09 -12.13 14.22
CA LEU A 149 6.19 -11.81 13.11
C LEU A 149 7.01 -11.88 11.82
N LEU A 150 6.63 -12.78 10.92
CA LEU A 150 7.29 -12.97 9.63
C LEU A 150 6.38 -12.49 8.50
N ILE A 151 6.97 -11.80 7.54
CA ILE A 151 6.31 -11.52 6.27
C ILE A 151 6.72 -12.61 5.29
N HIS A 152 5.74 -13.40 4.85
CA HIS A 152 5.95 -14.48 3.90
C HIS A 152 5.74 -13.97 2.46
N PHE A 153 6.68 -14.29 1.57
CA PHE A 153 6.60 -14.01 0.14
C PHE A 153 6.37 -15.32 -0.60
N PRO A 154 5.12 -15.65 -0.97
CA PRO A 154 4.80 -16.94 -1.60
C PRO A 154 5.37 -17.09 -3.01
N LEU A 155 5.65 -15.96 -3.69
CA LEU A 155 6.18 -15.95 -5.04
C LEU A 155 7.53 -15.22 -5.10
N PRO A 156 8.45 -15.63 -5.99
CA PRO A 156 9.67 -14.88 -6.27
C PRO A 156 9.32 -13.52 -6.89
N PHE A 157 10.13 -12.49 -6.65
CA PHE A 157 9.91 -11.11 -7.10
C PHE A 157 9.54 -11.00 -8.60
N ALA A 158 10.16 -11.79 -9.45
CA ALA A 158 9.90 -11.80 -10.89
C ALA A 158 8.43 -12.19 -11.24
N ARG A 159 7.70 -12.80 -10.31
CA ARG A 159 6.33 -13.25 -10.48
C ARG A 159 5.30 -12.49 -9.63
N TRP A 160 5.70 -11.44 -8.94
CA TRP A 160 4.77 -10.67 -8.09
C TRP A 160 3.63 -10.03 -8.87
N TYR A 161 3.81 -9.82 -10.17
CA TYR A 161 2.80 -9.20 -11.03
C TYR A 161 1.91 -10.20 -11.77
N ASP A 162 2.18 -11.50 -11.64
CA ASP A 162 1.33 -12.55 -12.23
C ASP A 162 -0.03 -12.62 -11.52
N ASN A 163 -0.07 -12.25 -10.23
CA ASN A 163 -1.27 -12.18 -9.43
C ASN A 163 -1.15 -10.98 -8.48
N LEU A 164 -1.98 -9.96 -8.68
CA LEU A 164 -1.99 -8.75 -7.85
C LEU A 164 -2.73 -8.93 -6.51
N VAL A 165 -3.29 -10.08 -6.25
CA VAL A 165 -3.89 -10.43 -4.95
C VAL A 165 -2.80 -11.12 -4.14
N PHE A 166 -1.97 -10.33 -3.46
CA PHE A 166 -1.01 -10.86 -2.52
C PHE A 166 -1.69 -11.19 -1.20
N THR A 167 -1.48 -12.38 -0.77
CA THR A 167 -1.85 -12.86 0.56
C THR A 167 -0.68 -12.71 1.51
#